data_857ac915dcd66befd0b316ffd96937c2
#
_entry.id   857ac915dcd66befd0b316ffd96937c2
#
_cell.length_a   1.000
_cell.length_b   1.000
_cell.length_c   1.000
_cell.angle_alpha   90.00
_cell.angle_beta   90.00
_cell.angle_gamma   90.00
#
_symmetry.space_group_name_H-M   'P 1'
#
loop_
_entity.id
_entity.type
_entity.pdbx_description
1 polymer ?
#
loop_
_entity_poly.entity_id
_entity_poly.type
_entity_poly.pdbx_seq_one_letter_code
_entity_poly.pdbx_strand_id
1 'polypeptide(L)'
;MKEIYRHYGHSKFDKSLFCPISNREFSNKPYGGLWSCPTKDVDIDWKTWSEGNDFSLDRLKEHFDFKIKDSAKILEIKDIKDLDKLPRIRNERIRTLLEFDRMNSDIDFEELAKDYDGIMVWMYRSTDISYETKLFDGMYYRLYGWDVDTLVVFNPDIIEEI
;
A
#
# COMPACT_ATOMS: atom_id res chain seq x y z
N MET A 1 -12.16 5.13 -18.06
CA MET A 1 -10.71 5.13 -18.44
C MET A 1 -10.00 4.40 -17.33
N LYS A 2 -9.14 3.39 -17.65
CA LYS A 2 -8.39 2.66 -16.60
C LYS A 2 -7.49 3.60 -15.82
N GLU A 3 -7.36 3.36 -14.51
CA GLU A 3 -6.41 4.06 -13.64
C GLU A 3 -4.97 3.82 -14.13
N ILE A 4 -4.15 4.85 -14.06
CA ILE A 4 -2.72 4.78 -14.33
C ILE A 4 -2.00 4.94 -12.99
N TYR A 5 -1.06 4.05 -12.75
CA TYR A 5 -0.23 4.04 -11.54
C TYR A 5 1.20 4.41 -11.89
N ARG A 6 1.87 5.06 -10.95
CA ARG A 6 3.28 5.47 -11.08
C ARG A 6 4.13 4.82 -10.00
N HIS A 7 5.19 4.16 -10.44
CA HIS A 7 6.28 3.70 -9.58
C HIS A 7 7.47 4.65 -9.69
N TYR A 8 8.07 5.01 -8.55
CA TYR A 8 9.29 5.82 -8.49
C TYR A 8 10.50 4.97 -8.13
N GLY A 9 11.65 5.33 -8.68
CA GLY A 9 12.95 4.68 -8.44
C GLY A 9 13.50 3.88 -9.61
N HIS A 10 12.71 3.69 -10.67
CA HIS A 10 13.14 3.02 -11.91
C HIS A 10 12.48 3.68 -13.11
N SER A 11 13.19 3.70 -14.26
CA SER A 11 12.67 4.31 -15.50
C SER A 11 11.80 3.38 -16.33
N LYS A 12 11.75 2.08 -15.99
CA LYS A 12 10.94 1.06 -16.66
C LYS A 12 10.66 -0.09 -15.71
N PHE A 13 9.62 -0.85 -16.02
CA PHE A 13 9.37 -2.10 -15.34
C PHE A 13 10.40 -3.16 -15.75
N ASP A 14 10.99 -3.84 -14.77
CA ASP A 14 11.86 -4.99 -14.96
C ASP A 14 11.42 -6.12 -14.02
N LYS A 15 10.77 -7.12 -14.58
CA LYS A 15 10.25 -8.26 -13.82
C LYS A 15 11.34 -9.03 -13.06
N SER A 16 12.59 -9.00 -13.55
CA SER A 16 13.71 -9.68 -12.88
C SER A 16 14.11 -9.03 -11.55
N LEU A 17 13.74 -7.76 -11.34
CA LEU A 17 13.95 -7.01 -10.10
C LEU A 17 12.78 -7.12 -9.12
N PHE A 18 11.69 -7.77 -9.52
CA PHE A 18 10.52 -7.92 -8.66
C PHE A 18 10.81 -8.86 -7.49
N CYS A 19 10.65 -8.34 -6.28
CA CYS A 19 10.77 -9.12 -5.05
C CYS A 19 9.37 -9.60 -4.62
N PRO A 20 9.15 -10.90 -4.42
CA PRO A 20 7.89 -11.42 -3.87
C PRO A 20 7.54 -10.77 -2.53
N ILE A 21 6.26 -10.71 -2.25
CA ILE A 21 5.76 -10.22 -0.95
C ILE A 21 6.25 -11.13 0.17
N SER A 22 6.71 -10.49 1.25
CA SER A 22 6.94 -11.15 2.52
C SER A 22 6.54 -10.25 3.69
N ASN A 23 6.16 -10.87 4.79
CA ASN A 23 5.77 -10.17 5.99
C ASN A 23 6.96 -9.47 6.64
N ARG A 24 6.69 -8.34 7.26
CA ARG A 24 7.68 -7.58 8.01
C ARG A 24 7.26 -7.56 9.48
N GLU A 25 8.17 -7.92 10.36
CA GLU A 25 7.90 -7.87 11.79
C GLU A 25 7.61 -6.44 12.26
N PHE A 26 6.61 -6.28 13.12
CA PHE A 26 6.20 -5.02 13.73
C PHE A 26 5.80 -3.93 12.72
N SER A 27 5.26 -4.31 11.56
CA SER A 27 4.90 -3.34 10.53
C SER A 27 3.71 -3.80 9.70
N ASN A 28 2.79 -2.89 9.45
CA ASN A 28 1.73 -3.08 8.45
C ASN A 28 2.18 -2.64 7.04
N LYS A 29 3.47 -2.80 6.73
CA LYS A 29 4.07 -2.64 5.40
C LYS A 29 4.81 -3.92 5.06
N PRO A 30 4.51 -4.58 3.92
CA PRO A 30 5.27 -5.76 3.52
C PRO A 30 6.67 -5.37 3.00
N TYR A 31 7.57 -6.34 2.97
CA TYR A 31 8.70 -6.32 2.06
C TYR A 31 8.25 -6.76 0.67
N GLY A 32 9.00 -6.35 -0.34
CA GLY A 32 8.74 -6.72 -1.73
C GLY A 32 7.52 -6.04 -2.33
N GLY A 33 7.00 -6.62 -3.41
CA GLY A 33 5.96 -6.03 -4.23
C GLY A 33 6.42 -4.81 -5.02
N LEU A 34 5.57 -4.33 -5.92
CA LEU A 34 5.78 -3.06 -6.61
C LEU A 34 4.87 -2.00 -5.99
N TRP A 35 5.49 -1.03 -5.33
CA TRP A 35 4.82 0.11 -4.69
C TRP A 35 4.59 1.22 -5.70
N SER A 36 3.37 1.73 -5.78
CA SER A 36 2.98 2.75 -6.73
C SER A 36 1.83 3.60 -6.21
N CYS A 37 1.60 4.75 -6.81
CA CYS A 37 0.47 5.61 -6.50
C CYS A 37 -0.34 5.92 -7.77
N PRO A 38 -1.65 6.21 -7.65
CA PRO A 38 -2.45 6.73 -8.76
C PRO A 38 -1.87 8.03 -9.31
N THR A 39 -2.03 8.28 -10.62
CA THR A 39 -1.51 9.50 -11.27
C THR A 39 -2.54 10.61 -11.47
N LYS A 40 -3.84 10.32 -11.24
CA LYS A 40 -4.93 11.26 -11.45
C LYS A 40 -5.79 11.40 -10.21
N ASP A 41 -6.43 12.56 -10.11
CA ASP A 41 -7.41 12.88 -9.05
C ASP A 41 -6.85 12.62 -7.63
N VAL A 42 -5.56 12.88 -7.43
CA VAL A 42 -4.89 12.78 -6.14
C VAL A 42 -4.46 14.16 -5.68
N ASP A 43 -4.86 14.54 -4.48
CA ASP A 43 -4.47 15.81 -3.85
C ASP A 43 -3.00 15.77 -3.44
N ILE A 44 -2.55 14.62 -2.94
CA ILE A 44 -1.17 14.38 -2.50
C ILE A 44 -0.71 13.03 -3.06
N ASP A 45 0.16 13.07 -4.05
CA ASP A 45 0.87 11.90 -4.56
C ASP A 45 2.19 11.65 -3.81
N TRP A 46 2.85 10.53 -4.09
CA TRP A 46 4.11 10.18 -3.45
C TRP A 46 5.21 11.24 -3.68
N LYS A 47 5.25 11.88 -4.85
CA LYS A 47 6.24 12.92 -5.13
C LYS A 47 6.00 14.15 -4.25
N THR A 48 4.78 14.65 -4.22
CA THR A 48 4.39 15.81 -3.41
C THR A 48 4.65 15.56 -1.93
N TRP A 49 4.29 14.35 -1.44
CA TRP A 49 4.54 13.98 -0.05
C TRP A 49 6.04 13.88 0.27
N SER A 50 6.83 13.24 -0.60
CA SER A 50 8.28 13.08 -0.42
C SER A 50 9.01 14.41 -0.44
N GLU A 51 8.67 15.30 -1.36
CA GLU A 51 9.23 16.67 -1.43
C GLU A 51 8.89 17.48 -0.17
N GLY A 52 7.66 17.38 0.30
CA GLY A 52 7.20 18.07 1.52
C GLY A 52 7.85 17.56 2.81
N ASN A 53 8.32 16.33 2.83
CA ASN A 53 8.93 15.68 4.00
C ASN A 53 10.45 15.45 3.86
N ASP A 54 11.07 15.91 2.79
CA ASP A 54 12.49 15.71 2.50
C ASP A 54 12.90 14.22 2.53
N PHE A 55 12.04 13.36 1.95
CA PHE A 55 12.18 11.92 2.04
C PHE A 55 12.45 11.26 0.69
N SER A 56 13.53 10.47 0.59
CA SER A 56 13.87 9.64 -0.60
C SER A 56 13.85 10.40 -1.93
N LEU A 57 14.29 11.66 -1.94
CA LEU A 57 14.25 12.55 -3.11
C LEU A 57 15.05 12.02 -4.31
N ASP A 58 16.08 11.24 -4.06
CA ASP A 58 16.91 10.58 -5.08
C ASP A 58 16.09 9.61 -5.94
N ARG A 59 15.10 8.93 -5.37
CA ARG A 59 14.22 8.00 -6.08
C ARG A 59 13.19 8.68 -6.97
N LEU A 60 12.91 9.96 -6.77
CA LEU A 60 11.95 10.72 -7.59
C LEU A 60 12.48 11.06 -8.98
N LYS A 61 13.78 10.87 -9.22
CA LYS A 61 14.44 11.18 -10.51
C LYS A 61 13.98 10.29 -11.65
N GLU A 62 13.63 9.07 -11.33
CA GLU A 62 13.16 8.08 -12.30
C GLU A 62 11.80 7.53 -11.89
N HIS A 63 10.95 7.31 -12.87
CA HIS A 63 9.65 6.67 -12.67
C HIS A 63 9.20 5.99 -13.97
N PHE A 64 8.24 5.09 -13.84
CA PHE A 64 7.46 4.58 -14.95
C PHE A 64 5.98 4.51 -14.60
N ASP A 65 5.16 4.60 -15.62
CA ASP A 65 3.71 4.52 -15.51
C ASP A 65 3.22 3.19 -16.07
N PHE A 66 2.18 2.64 -15.46
CA PHE A 66 1.60 1.38 -15.88
C PHE A 66 0.10 1.32 -15.56
N LYS A 67 -0.57 0.35 -16.16
CA LYS A 67 -1.94 -0.07 -15.81
C LYS A 67 -1.92 -1.46 -15.24
N ILE A 68 -3.03 -1.85 -14.65
CA ILE A 68 -3.25 -3.25 -14.24
C ILE A 68 -4.27 -3.91 -15.16
N LYS A 69 -4.13 -5.21 -15.37
CA LYS A 69 -5.06 -6.01 -16.15
C LYS A 69 -6.45 -6.01 -15.53
N ASP A 70 -7.49 -6.07 -16.37
CA ASP A 70 -8.89 -6.14 -15.89
C ASP A 70 -9.18 -7.41 -15.08
N SER A 71 -8.42 -8.47 -15.30
CA SER A 71 -8.55 -9.73 -14.57
C SER A 71 -7.90 -9.72 -13.20
N ALA A 72 -7.15 -8.68 -12.85
CA ALA A 72 -6.45 -8.59 -11.58
C ALA A 72 -7.42 -8.49 -10.40
N LYS A 73 -7.13 -9.26 -9.36
CA LYS A 73 -7.86 -9.22 -8.09
C LYS A 73 -7.17 -8.26 -7.13
N ILE A 74 -7.66 -7.04 -7.05
CA ILE A 74 -7.13 -6.02 -6.13
C ILE A 74 -8.02 -5.91 -4.90
N LEU A 75 -7.41 -6.08 -3.73
CA LEU A 75 -8.07 -5.80 -2.46
C LEU A 75 -8.07 -4.29 -2.22
N GLU A 76 -9.23 -3.68 -2.05
CA GLU A 76 -9.35 -2.26 -1.76
C GLU A 76 -9.59 -2.02 -0.27
N ILE A 77 -8.81 -1.13 0.32
CA ILE A 77 -8.96 -0.63 1.69
C ILE A 77 -9.40 0.82 1.63
N LYS A 78 -10.60 1.09 2.09
CA LYS A 78 -11.20 2.42 2.08
C LYS A 78 -11.47 2.95 3.49
N ASP A 79 -11.72 2.07 4.44
CA ASP A 79 -11.97 2.41 5.83
C ASP A 79 -11.42 1.36 6.82
N ILE A 80 -11.56 1.64 8.11
CA ILE A 80 -11.05 0.78 9.19
C ILE A 80 -11.72 -0.59 9.22
N LYS A 81 -12.98 -0.71 8.77
CA LYS A 81 -13.72 -1.97 8.75
C LYS A 81 -13.14 -2.95 7.73
N ASP A 82 -12.55 -2.42 6.66
CA ASP A 82 -11.83 -3.25 5.69
C ASP A 82 -10.60 -3.88 6.33
N LEU A 83 -9.89 -3.11 7.18
CA LEU A 83 -8.73 -3.63 7.93
C LEU A 83 -9.10 -4.72 8.93
N ASP A 84 -10.30 -4.69 9.50
CA ASP A 84 -10.73 -5.68 10.49
C ASP A 84 -10.94 -7.09 9.89
N LYS A 85 -11.12 -7.18 8.59
CA LYS A 85 -11.34 -8.44 7.84
C LYS A 85 -10.04 -9.09 7.36
N LEU A 86 -8.90 -8.41 7.47
CA LEU A 86 -7.64 -8.91 6.94
C LEU A 86 -7.06 -10.03 7.81
N PRO A 87 -6.37 -11.01 7.20
CA PRO A 87 -5.60 -11.99 7.94
C PRO A 87 -4.48 -11.28 8.72
N ARG A 88 -4.19 -11.78 9.93
CA ARG A 88 -3.26 -11.14 10.85
C ARG A 88 -2.27 -12.10 11.45
N ILE A 89 -1.05 -11.63 11.62
CA ILE A 89 -0.02 -12.29 12.40
C ILE A 89 -0.13 -11.80 13.83
N ARG A 90 -0.32 -12.72 14.77
CA ARG A 90 -0.27 -12.40 16.21
C ARG A 90 1.18 -12.31 16.66
N ASN A 91 1.59 -11.12 17.07
CA ASN A 91 2.90 -10.95 17.68
C ASN A 91 2.81 -11.17 19.19
N GLU A 92 3.18 -12.37 19.65
CA GLU A 92 3.07 -12.72 21.07
C GLU A 92 3.99 -11.91 21.99
N ARG A 93 5.07 -11.34 21.48
CA ARG A 93 6.00 -10.50 22.27
C ARG A 93 5.40 -9.18 22.73
N ILE A 94 4.47 -8.62 21.97
CA ILE A 94 3.83 -7.36 22.30
C ILE A 94 2.66 -7.54 23.27
N ARG A 95 2.11 -8.76 23.33
CA ARG A 95 0.97 -9.12 24.18
C ARG A 95 1.22 -8.89 25.69
N THR A 96 2.48 -8.84 26.11
CA THR A 96 2.87 -8.65 27.51
C THR A 96 3.09 -7.20 27.94
N LEU A 97 3.17 -6.25 27.02
CA LEU A 97 3.54 -4.88 27.35
C LEU A 97 2.41 -3.85 27.21
N LEU A 98 1.38 -4.12 26.41
CA LEU A 98 0.28 -3.17 26.17
C LEU A 98 -1.02 -3.93 25.94
N GLU A 99 -2.04 -3.65 26.73
CA GLU A 99 -3.42 -4.19 26.59
C GLU A 99 -4.15 -3.74 25.30
N PHE A 100 -3.45 -3.27 24.29
CA PHE A 100 -4.02 -2.84 23.02
C PHE A 100 -4.00 -3.95 21.96
N ASP A 101 -4.81 -4.97 22.17
CA ASP A 101 -4.92 -6.17 21.32
C ASP A 101 -5.25 -5.88 19.83
N ARG A 102 -5.82 -4.71 19.53
CA ARG A 102 -6.19 -4.31 18.15
C ARG A 102 -5.09 -3.56 17.40
N MET A 103 -4.14 -2.96 18.10
CA MET A 103 -3.05 -2.19 17.46
C MET A 103 -1.79 -3.03 17.20
N ASN A 104 -1.70 -4.22 17.75
CA ASN A 104 -0.48 -5.02 17.81
C ASN A 104 -0.50 -6.29 16.95
N SER A 105 -1.47 -6.44 16.06
CA SER A 105 -1.47 -7.51 15.08
C SER A 105 -1.13 -6.97 13.71
N ASP A 106 -0.04 -7.42 13.16
CA ASP A 106 0.38 -7.06 11.81
C ASP A 106 -0.49 -7.77 10.76
N ILE A 107 -0.68 -7.13 9.62
CA ILE A 107 -1.37 -7.74 8.48
C ILE A 107 -0.50 -8.87 7.93
N ASP A 108 -1.12 -10.02 7.66
CA ASP A 108 -0.47 -11.15 6.99
C ASP A 108 -0.52 -10.96 5.46
N PHE A 109 0.45 -10.27 4.91
CA PHE A 109 0.54 -10.02 3.48
C PHE A 109 0.88 -11.27 2.66
N GLU A 110 1.59 -12.24 3.24
CA GLU A 110 1.87 -13.51 2.56
C GLU A 110 0.59 -14.34 2.39
N GLU A 111 -0.32 -14.28 3.37
CA GLU A 111 -1.64 -14.89 3.25
C GLU A 111 -2.52 -14.15 2.23
N LEU A 112 -2.53 -12.81 2.25
CA LEU A 112 -3.25 -11.99 1.26
C LEU A 112 -2.78 -12.26 -0.17
N ALA A 113 -1.48 -12.44 -0.40
CA ALA A 113 -0.91 -12.67 -1.72
C ALA A 113 -1.30 -14.03 -2.35
N LYS A 114 -1.94 -14.94 -1.59
CA LYS A 114 -2.49 -16.18 -2.14
C LYS A 114 -3.80 -15.97 -2.89
N ASP A 115 -4.58 -14.97 -2.48
CA ASP A 115 -5.93 -14.73 -2.99
C ASP A 115 -6.02 -13.46 -3.86
N TYR A 116 -5.09 -12.51 -3.68
CA TYR A 116 -5.08 -11.21 -4.35
C TYR A 116 -3.78 -10.97 -5.11
N ASP A 117 -3.90 -10.26 -6.22
CA ASP A 117 -2.76 -9.81 -7.03
C ASP A 117 -2.14 -8.50 -6.54
N GLY A 118 -2.81 -7.81 -5.62
CA GLY A 118 -2.35 -6.56 -5.02
C GLY A 118 -3.33 -6.00 -4.00
N ILE A 119 -2.89 -4.96 -3.32
CA ILE A 119 -3.70 -4.20 -2.37
C ILE A 119 -3.65 -2.71 -2.72
N MET A 120 -4.82 -2.08 -2.79
CA MET A 120 -4.99 -0.64 -2.96
C MET A 120 -5.49 -0.02 -1.66
N VAL A 121 -4.72 0.88 -1.09
CA VAL A 121 -5.08 1.62 0.12
C VAL A 121 -5.42 3.07 -0.25
N TRP A 122 -6.65 3.46 -0.02
CA TRP A 122 -7.18 4.78 -0.29
C TRP A 122 -7.08 5.66 0.95
N MET A 123 -5.98 6.40 1.10
CA MET A 123 -5.78 7.30 2.25
C MET A 123 -6.49 8.64 2.05
N TYR A 124 -6.41 9.21 0.86
CA TYR A 124 -6.97 10.53 0.56
C TYR A 124 -8.19 10.47 -0.35
N ARG A 125 -8.15 9.71 -1.42
CA ARG A 125 -9.16 9.68 -2.48
C ARG A 125 -10.34 8.74 -2.22
N SER A 126 -10.56 8.29 -1.02
CA SER A 126 -11.75 7.50 -0.72
C SER A 126 -13.00 8.35 -0.86
N THR A 127 -13.97 7.88 -1.64
CA THR A 127 -15.25 8.56 -1.85
C THR A 127 -16.16 8.50 -0.64
N ASP A 128 -15.95 7.55 0.25
CA ASP A 128 -16.92 7.22 1.30
C ASP A 128 -16.59 7.90 2.64
N ILE A 129 -15.31 8.20 2.91
CA ILE A 129 -14.85 8.73 4.19
C ILE A 129 -13.75 9.77 3.95
N SER A 130 -13.87 10.94 4.60
CA SER A 130 -12.85 11.98 4.53
C SER A 130 -11.54 11.56 5.21
N TYR A 131 -10.44 12.22 4.83
CA TYR A 131 -9.13 11.99 5.46
C TYR A 131 -9.18 12.20 6.99
N GLU A 132 -9.86 13.25 7.43
CA GLU A 132 -10.03 13.55 8.87
C GLU A 132 -10.73 12.39 9.59
N THR A 133 -11.81 11.84 9.00
CA THR A 133 -12.51 10.70 9.57
C THR A 133 -11.61 9.48 9.69
N LYS A 134 -10.82 9.18 8.64
CA LYS A 134 -9.84 8.07 8.69
C LYS A 134 -8.79 8.26 9.76
N LEU A 135 -8.34 9.48 9.98
CA LEU A 135 -7.40 9.83 11.03
C LEU A 135 -8.00 9.55 12.41
N PHE A 136 -9.24 10.02 12.67
CA PHE A 136 -9.93 9.82 13.94
C PHE A 136 -10.32 8.37 14.20
N ASP A 137 -10.69 7.62 13.17
CA ASP A 137 -11.02 6.19 13.27
C ASP A 137 -9.80 5.31 13.54
N GLY A 138 -8.60 5.88 13.51
CA GLY A 138 -7.35 5.17 13.75
C GLY A 138 -6.82 4.41 12.54
N MET A 139 -7.45 4.49 11.37
CA MET A 139 -6.95 3.86 10.14
C MET A 139 -5.54 4.32 9.79
N TYR A 140 -5.29 5.62 9.92
CA TYR A 140 -3.98 6.23 9.69
C TYR A 140 -2.89 5.61 10.59
N TYR A 141 -3.19 5.42 11.87
CA TYR A 141 -2.24 4.84 12.82
C TYR A 141 -2.00 3.34 12.57
N ARG A 142 -3.03 2.61 12.16
CA ARG A 142 -2.91 1.17 11.83
C ARG A 142 -2.15 0.93 10.54
N LEU A 143 -2.15 1.90 9.62
CA LEU A 143 -1.40 1.90 8.36
C LEU A 143 -0.26 2.91 8.39
N TYR A 144 0.41 3.04 9.52
CA TYR A 144 1.54 3.95 9.64
C TYR A 144 2.61 3.68 8.56
N GLY A 145 2.97 4.74 7.85
CA GLY A 145 3.90 4.66 6.72
C GLY A 145 3.24 4.38 5.35
N TRP A 146 1.91 4.27 5.28
CA TRP A 146 1.13 4.35 4.05
C TRP A 146 0.67 5.80 3.86
N ASP A 147 1.59 6.65 3.45
CA ASP A 147 1.44 8.11 3.58
C ASP A 147 0.59 8.74 2.48
N VAL A 148 0.31 8.01 1.41
CA VAL A 148 -0.52 8.44 0.26
C VAL A 148 -1.38 7.29 -0.24
N ASP A 149 -2.31 7.58 -1.16
CA ASP A 149 -3.04 6.55 -1.89
C ASP A 149 -2.04 5.62 -2.59
N THR A 150 -2.06 4.35 -2.23
CA THR A 150 -0.99 3.42 -2.59
C THR A 150 -1.51 2.09 -3.10
N LEU A 151 -1.06 1.69 -4.29
CA LEU A 151 -1.18 0.33 -4.81
C LEU A 151 0.14 -0.42 -4.57
N VAL A 152 0.06 -1.57 -3.91
CA VAL A 152 1.17 -2.54 -3.86
C VAL A 152 0.78 -3.76 -4.68
N VAL A 153 1.51 -3.99 -5.77
CA VAL A 153 1.31 -5.16 -6.64
C VAL A 153 2.03 -6.35 -6.03
N PHE A 154 1.32 -7.46 -5.84
CA PHE A 154 1.85 -8.73 -5.32
C PHE A 154 2.26 -9.67 -6.46
N ASN A 155 1.52 -9.64 -7.56
CA ASN A 155 1.75 -10.46 -8.74
C ASN A 155 2.20 -9.57 -9.92
N PRO A 156 3.47 -9.65 -10.37
CA PRO A 156 3.97 -8.79 -11.44
C PRO A 156 3.31 -9.05 -12.80
N ASP A 157 2.64 -10.19 -12.97
CA ASP A 157 1.99 -10.55 -14.23
C ASP A 157 0.73 -9.73 -14.54
N ILE A 158 0.23 -8.96 -13.57
CA ILE A 158 -0.92 -8.06 -13.81
C ILE A 158 -0.52 -6.70 -14.39
N ILE A 159 0.77 -6.40 -14.50
CA ILE A 159 1.27 -5.12 -14.99
C ILE A 159 1.13 -5.04 -16.50
N GLU A 160 0.53 -3.96 -16.99
CA GLU A 160 0.46 -3.57 -18.40
C GLU A 160 1.29 -2.30 -18.58
N GLU A 161 2.45 -2.40 -19.22
CA GLU A 161 3.29 -1.24 -19.56
C GLU A 161 2.57 -0.32 -20.55
N ILE A 162 2.82 1.01 -20.47
CA ILE A 162 2.21 2.04 -21.33
C ILE A 162 3.25 2.99 -21.88
#